data_3ed02cfa592756ac24fa587df240e831
#
_entry.id   3ed02cfa592756ac24fa587df240e831
#
_cell.length_a   1.000
_cell.length_b   1.000
_cell.length_c   1.000
_cell.angle_alpha   90.00
_cell.angle_beta   90.00
_cell.angle_gamma   90.00
#
_symmetry.space_group_name_H-M   'P 1'
#
loop_
_entity.id
_entity.type
_entity.pdbx_description
1 polymer ?
#
loop_
_entity_poly.entity_id
_entity_poly.type
_entity_poly.pdbx_seq_one_letter_code
_entity_poly.pdbx_strand_id
1 'polypeptide(L)'
;MDKIKKMKYNLPLLALLLFVAACTTQPKSEVENVTGEFLFYDNAAVLNTGSEIYGVVVDDKLHELHAQAVTIQKDSFDMVQVFIKGVISKNPSEEGWPQVVTVTEIDSVAPSVPLSNQMIEIRTE
;
A
#
# COMPACT_ATOMS: atom_id res chain seq x y z
N MET A 1 14.57 -60.06 -2.68
CA MET A 1 13.77 -59.57 -3.78
C MET A 1 12.64 -58.72 -3.31
N ASP A 2 11.83 -59.22 -2.42
CA ASP A 2 10.70 -58.48 -1.94
C ASP A 2 11.08 -57.23 -1.19
N LYS A 3 12.21 -57.22 -0.57
CA LYS A 3 12.67 -56.09 0.19
C LYS A 3 12.91 -54.87 -0.67
N ILE A 4 13.40 -55.10 -1.88
CA ILE A 4 13.69 -54.02 -2.78
C ILE A 4 12.42 -53.34 -3.25
N LYS A 5 11.37 -54.11 -3.42
CA LYS A 5 10.10 -53.57 -3.85
C LYS A 5 9.49 -52.64 -2.79
N LYS A 6 9.66 -52.99 -1.55
CA LYS A 6 9.12 -52.19 -0.46
C LYS A 6 9.79 -50.83 -0.36
N MET A 7 11.07 -50.80 -0.65
CA MET A 7 11.80 -49.54 -0.59
C MET A 7 11.35 -48.58 -1.68
N LYS A 8 10.96 -49.11 -2.80
CA LYS A 8 10.51 -48.27 -3.91
C LYS A 8 9.21 -47.54 -3.58
N TYR A 9 8.36 -48.15 -2.81
CA TYR A 9 7.08 -47.52 -2.46
C TYR A 9 7.23 -46.36 -1.52
N ASN A 10 8.25 -46.38 -0.70
CA ASN A 10 8.43 -45.34 0.29
C ASN A 10 8.96 -44.04 -0.32
N LEU A 11 9.76 -44.16 -1.35
CA LEU A 11 10.38 -43.00 -1.98
C LEU A 11 9.38 -42.01 -2.58
N PRO A 12 8.42 -42.46 -3.37
CA PRO A 12 7.46 -41.51 -3.95
C PRO A 12 6.58 -40.84 -2.89
N LEU A 13 6.33 -41.54 -1.83
CA LEU A 13 5.52 -40.96 -0.76
C LEU A 13 6.25 -39.84 -0.07
N LEU A 14 7.54 -40.02 0.15
CA LEU A 14 8.35 -38.99 0.80
C LEU A 14 8.49 -37.76 -0.08
N ALA A 15 8.65 -37.97 -1.37
CA ALA A 15 8.76 -36.87 -2.32
C ALA A 15 7.47 -36.05 -2.35
N LEU A 16 6.34 -36.70 -2.23
CA LEU A 16 5.06 -36.02 -2.22
C LEU A 16 4.92 -35.10 -1.02
N LEU A 17 5.36 -35.55 0.13
CA LEU A 17 5.31 -34.74 1.35
C LEU A 17 6.12 -33.48 1.23
N LEU A 18 7.29 -33.58 0.64
CA LEU A 18 8.15 -32.44 0.46
C LEU A 18 7.53 -31.40 -0.47
N PHE A 19 6.84 -31.87 -1.46
CA PHE A 19 6.21 -31.00 -2.43
C PHE A 19 5.11 -30.16 -1.80
N VAL A 20 4.34 -30.75 -0.90
CA VAL A 20 3.26 -30.05 -0.23
C VAL A 20 3.80 -28.92 0.66
N ALA A 21 4.93 -29.18 1.32
CA ALA A 21 5.52 -28.18 2.20
C ALA A 21 5.95 -26.93 1.47
N ALA A 22 6.32 -27.05 0.20
CA ALA A 22 6.81 -25.92 -0.58
C ALA A 22 5.69 -24.97 -0.99
N CYS A 23 4.45 -25.39 -0.91
CA CYS A 23 3.33 -24.58 -1.38
C CYS A 23 2.80 -23.59 -0.36
N THR A 24 3.32 -23.57 0.85
CA THR A 24 2.71 -22.81 1.92
C THR A 24 3.48 -21.55 2.33
N THR A 25 4.42 -21.09 1.52
CA THR A 25 5.33 -20.06 1.98
C THR A 25 5.21 -18.71 1.29
N GLN A 26 4.14 -18.45 0.59
CA GLN A 26 4.01 -17.20 -0.14
C GLN A 26 3.10 -16.22 0.60
N PRO A 27 3.68 -15.21 1.28
CA PRO A 27 2.85 -14.17 1.86
C PRO A 27 2.24 -13.35 0.75
N LYS A 28 0.99 -13.04 0.87
CA LYS A 28 0.28 -12.24 -0.11
C LYS A 28 0.20 -10.81 0.33
N SER A 29 0.54 -9.90 -0.58
CA SER A 29 0.26 -8.50 -0.39
C SER A 29 -1.21 -8.26 -0.71
N GLU A 30 -1.91 -7.60 0.19
CA GLU A 30 -3.33 -7.37 0.02
C GLU A 30 -3.59 -5.92 -0.30
N VAL A 31 -4.52 -5.71 -1.22
CA VAL A 31 -4.98 -4.37 -1.58
C VAL A 31 -6.00 -3.94 -0.55
N GLU A 32 -5.83 -2.74 -0.01
CA GLU A 32 -6.77 -2.22 0.97
C GLU A 32 -7.16 -0.80 0.62
N ASN A 33 -8.28 -0.34 1.17
CA ASN A 33 -8.72 1.03 1.01
C ASN A 33 -7.87 1.93 1.90
N VAL A 34 -7.34 3.00 1.30
CA VAL A 34 -6.52 3.95 2.03
C VAL A 34 -7.06 5.34 1.75
N THR A 35 -7.33 6.07 2.81
CA THR A 35 -7.85 7.43 2.72
C THR A 35 -6.92 8.35 3.50
N GLY A 36 -6.60 9.49 2.92
CA GLY A 36 -5.74 10.42 3.62
C GLY A 36 -5.44 11.65 2.80
N GLU A 37 -4.57 12.47 3.34
CA GLU A 37 -4.12 13.69 2.68
C GLU A 37 -2.84 13.40 1.92
N PHE A 38 -2.86 13.75 0.66
CA PHE A 38 -1.81 13.42 -0.30
C PHE A 38 -1.11 14.67 -0.77
N LEU A 39 0.20 14.59 -0.88
CA LEU A 39 1.02 15.65 -1.48
C LEU A 39 2.15 15.02 -2.26
N PHE A 40 2.35 15.48 -3.48
CA PHE A 40 3.49 15.10 -4.29
C PHE A 40 4.24 16.36 -4.67
N TYR A 41 5.47 16.46 -4.22
CA TYR A 41 6.28 17.63 -4.47
C TYR A 41 7.75 17.20 -4.54
N ASP A 42 8.46 17.76 -5.51
CA ASP A 42 9.91 17.54 -5.66
C ASP A 42 10.23 16.04 -5.73
N ASN A 43 9.44 15.33 -6.50
CA ASN A 43 9.60 13.90 -6.77
C ASN A 43 9.45 13.03 -5.51
N ALA A 44 8.79 13.55 -4.49
CA ALA A 44 8.49 12.81 -3.28
C ALA A 44 7.02 12.91 -2.98
N ALA A 45 6.41 11.79 -2.63
CA ALA A 45 4.98 11.74 -2.37
C ALA A 45 4.72 11.18 -0.98
N VAL A 46 3.78 11.80 -0.27
CA VAL A 46 3.39 11.37 1.08
C VAL A 46 1.89 11.26 1.17
N LEU A 47 1.44 10.39 2.06
CA LEU A 47 0.04 10.19 2.35
C LEU A 47 -0.14 10.14 3.86
N ASN A 48 -0.89 11.10 4.39
CA ASN A 48 -1.14 11.19 5.82
C ASN A 48 -2.56 10.74 6.11
N THR A 49 -2.70 9.58 6.76
CA THR A 49 -4.03 9.03 7.05
C THR A 49 -4.60 9.52 8.37
N GLY A 50 -3.82 10.31 9.11
CA GLY A 50 -4.23 10.77 10.43
C GLY A 50 -3.65 9.92 11.54
N SER A 51 -3.52 8.63 11.32
CA SER A 51 -2.89 7.74 12.29
C SER A 51 -1.49 7.35 11.87
N GLU A 52 -1.20 7.40 10.57
CA GLU A 52 0.08 6.99 10.02
C GLU A 52 0.46 7.90 8.87
N ILE A 53 1.74 8.06 8.64
CA ILE A 53 2.22 8.75 7.44
C ILE A 53 3.00 7.73 6.61
N TYR A 54 2.64 7.62 5.35
CA TYR A 54 3.27 6.70 4.41
C TYR A 54 3.96 7.48 3.31
N GLY A 55 5.07 6.95 2.80
CA GLY A 55 5.54 7.37 1.50
C GLY A 55 4.65 6.75 0.44
N VAL A 56 4.62 7.33 -0.75
CA VAL A 56 3.88 6.76 -1.86
C VAL A 56 4.86 6.43 -2.96
N VAL A 57 4.78 5.21 -3.49
CA VAL A 57 5.68 4.80 -4.55
C VAL A 57 5.44 5.66 -5.78
N VAL A 58 6.51 6.21 -6.35
CA VAL A 58 6.41 7.08 -7.51
C VAL A 58 6.45 6.21 -8.76
N ASP A 59 5.28 5.98 -9.32
CA ASP A 59 5.10 5.16 -10.52
C ASP A 59 4.02 5.80 -11.38
N ASP A 60 3.60 5.11 -12.42
CA ASP A 60 2.60 5.66 -13.34
C ASP A 60 1.29 5.98 -12.64
N LYS A 61 0.88 5.11 -11.71
CA LYS A 61 -0.38 5.32 -11.00
C LYS A 61 -0.29 6.53 -10.07
N LEU A 62 0.86 6.74 -9.47
CA LEU A 62 1.09 7.94 -8.65
C LEU A 62 0.96 9.20 -9.50
N HIS A 63 1.53 9.20 -10.69
CA HIS A 63 1.43 10.35 -11.57
C HIS A 63 0.00 10.60 -12.00
N GLU A 64 -0.77 9.55 -12.20
CA GLU A 64 -2.18 9.68 -12.51
C GLU A 64 -2.93 10.32 -11.33
N LEU A 65 -2.64 9.89 -10.13
CA LEU A 65 -3.23 10.48 -8.92
C LEU A 65 -2.85 11.94 -8.80
N HIS A 66 -1.59 12.26 -9.03
CA HIS A 66 -1.12 13.64 -8.96
C HIS A 66 -1.85 14.52 -9.98
N ALA A 67 -2.05 14.02 -11.19
CA ALA A 67 -2.76 14.76 -12.21
C ALA A 67 -4.18 15.12 -11.76
N GLN A 68 -4.84 14.22 -11.05
CA GLN A 68 -6.17 14.53 -10.52
C GLN A 68 -6.09 15.51 -9.35
N ALA A 69 -5.08 15.34 -8.50
CA ALA A 69 -4.92 16.20 -7.33
C ALA A 69 -4.64 17.65 -7.73
N VAL A 70 -3.89 17.85 -8.78
CA VAL A 70 -3.55 19.21 -9.25
C VAL A 70 -4.79 20.02 -9.58
N THR A 71 -5.85 19.38 -10.07
CA THR A 71 -7.07 20.08 -10.40
C THR A 71 -7.77 20.62 -9.16
N ILE A 72 -7.47 20.07 -8.00
CA ILE A 72 -8.05 20.47 -6.71
C ILE A 72 -7.18 21.48 -5.98
N GLN A 73 -5.88 21.36 -6.12
CA GLN A 73 -4.93 22.22 -5.42
C GLN A 73 -5.05 23.67 -5.88
N LYS A 74 -4.94 24.58 -4.95
CA LYS A 74 -4.80 26.00 -5.27
C LYS A 74 -3.33 26.38 -5.30
N ASP A 75 -2.51 25.65 -4.58
CA ASP A 75 -1.09 25.91 -4.43
C ASP A 75 -0.38 24.56 -4.48
N SER A 76 0.86 24.54 -4.96
CA SER A 76 1.59 23.28 -5.12
C SER A 76 1.86 22.58 -3.79
N PHE A 77 1.71 23.28 -2.67
CA PHE A 77 1.89 22.68 -1.35
C PHE A 77 0.58 22.30 -0.68
N ASP A 78 -0.56 22.52 -1.33
CA ASP A 78 -1.84 22.14 -0.76
C ASP A 78 -1.97 20.63 -0.77
N MET A 79 -2.38 20.07 0.36
CA MET A 79 -2.69 18.66 0.43
C MET A 79 -4.09 18.40 -0.12
N VAL A 80 -4.28 17.23 -0.67
CA VAL A 80 -5.54 16.84 -1.30
C VAL A 80 -6.03 15.57 -0.64
N GLN A 81 -7.30 15.54 -0.26
CA GLN A 81 -7.90 14.33 0.28
C GLN A 81 -8.08 13.32 -0.85
N VAL A 82 -7.54 12.12 -0.64
CA VAL A 82 -7.64 11.08 -1.66
C VAL A 82 -8.26 9.82 -1.08
N PHE A 83 -9.00 9.13 -1.93
CA PHE A 83 -9.62 7.85 -1.61
C PHE A 83 -9.08 6.86 -2.66
N ILE A 84 -8.22 5.98 -2.21
CA ILE A 84 -7.50 5.10 -3.13
C ILE A 84 -7.52 3.67 -2.60
N LYS A 85 -7.14 2.76 -3.47
CA LYS A 85 -6.81 1.40 -3.07
C LYS A 85 -5.34 1.20 -3.33
N GLY A 86 -4.69 0.49 -2.43
CA GLY A 86 -3.27 0.27 -2.58
C GLY A 86 -2.74 -0.81 -1.68
N VAL A 87 -1.46 -1.08 -1.83
CA VAL A 87 -0.75 -2.08 -1.05
C VAL A 87 0.24 -1.35 -0.16
N ILE A 88 0.15 -1.60 1.14
CA ILE A 88 1.09 -1.02 2.10
C ILE A 88 2.19 -2.04 2.33
N SER A 89 3.43 -1.59 2.21
CA SER A 89 4.57 -2.46 2.37
C SER A 89 5.72 -1.71 3.02
N LYS A 90 6.72 -2.46 3.47
CA LYS A 90 7.90 -1.86 4.06
C LYS A 90 8.70 -1.13 2.98
N ASN A 91 9.18 0.06 3.32
CA ASN A 91 10.02 0.82 2.40
C ASN A 91 11.36 0.08 2.24
N PRO A 92 11.74 -0.26 1.01
CA PRO A 92 13.03 -0.92 0.80
C PRO A 92 14.22 0.01 1.03
N SER A 93 14.00 1.32 0.99
CA SER A 93 15.04 2.29 1.25
C SER A 93 15.13 2.57 2.74
N GLU A 94 16.34 2.85 3.23
CA GLU A 94 16.50 3.25 4.61
C GLU A 94 16.10 4.71 4.83
N GLU A 95 15.99 5.46 3.76
CA GLU A 95 15.60 6.85 3.83
C GLU A 95 14.11 6.99 3.58
N GLY A 96 13.51 8.00 4.19
CA GLY A 96 12.10 8.28 4.02
C GLY A 96 11.25 7.59 5.06
N TRP A 97 10.00 7.37 4.74
CA TRP A 97 9.05 6.80 5.67
C TRP A 97 9.23 5.29 5.78
N PRO A 98 9.01 4.72 6.98
CA PRO A 98 9.22 3.27 7.16
C PRO A 98 8.35 2.41 6.26
N GLN A 99 7.17 2.87 5.91
CA GLN A 99 6.25 2.12 5.06
C GLN A 99 5.82 2.97 3.88
N VAL A 100 5.50 2.30 2.79
CA VAL A 100 5.07 2.96 1.55
C VAL A 100 3.78 2.33 1.04
N VAL A 101 3.03 3.12 0.28
CA VAL A 101 1.81 2.67 -0.38
C VAL A 101 2.06 2.63 -1.87
N THR A 102 1.72 1.51 -2.50
CA THR A 102 1.67 1.40 -3.96
C THR A 102 0.22 1.56 -4.35
N VAL A 103 -0.10 2.62 -5.07
CA VAL A 103 -1.49 2.89 -5.47
C VAL A 103 -1.87 1.93 -6.58
N THR A 104 -2.97 1.21 -6.40
CA THR A 104 -3.48 0.30 -7.43
C THR A 104 -4.72 0.83 -8.10
N GLU A 105 -5.51 1.64 -7.39
CA GLU A 105 -6.75 2.18 -7.93
C GLU A 105 -7.03 3.53 -7.30
N ILE A 106 -7.53 4.47 -8.07
CA ILE A 106 -7.91 5.79 -7.60
C ILE A 106 -9.42 5.88 -7.61
N ASP A 107 -10.02 6.03 -6.43
CA ASP A 107 -11.47 6.15 -6.33
C ASP A 107 -11.93 7.59 -6.52
N SER A 108 -11.33 8.52 -5.79
CA SER A 108 -11.69 9.92 -5.92
C SER A 108 -10.67 10.82 -5.22
N VAL A 109 -10.75 12.11 -5.51
CA VAL A 109 -9.97 13.14 -4.84
C VAL A 109 -10.92 14.27 -4.45
N ALA A 110 -10.55 14.99 -3.37
CA ALA A 110 -11.39 16.06 -2.84
C ALA A 110 -10.51 17.08 -2.14
N PRO A 111 -11.01 18.30 -1.93
CA PRO A 111 -10.24 19.29 -1.16
C PRO A 111 -10.03 18.80 0.26
N SER A 112 -8.85 19.07 0.78
CA SER A 112 -8.54 18.75 2.18
C SER A 112 -9.21 19.75 3.09
N VAL A 113 -9.69 19.27 4.25
CA VAL A 113 -10.33 20.14 5.25
C VAL A 113 -9.27 20.52 6.26
N PRO A 114 -8.95 21.81 6.41
CA PRO A 114 -7.95 22.23 7.38
C PRO A 114 -8.33 21.83 8.80
N LEU A 115 -7.33 21.46 9.57
CA LEU A 115 -7.53 21.05 10.96
C LEU A 115 -8.19 22.14 11.79
N SER A 116 -7.85 23.38 11.51
CA SER A 116 -8.43 24.50 12.25
C SER A 116 -9.95 24.59 12.07
N ASN A 117 -10.42 24.28 10.87
CA ASN A 117 -11.86 24.28 10.63
C ASN A 117 -12.55 23.17 11.39
N GLN A 118 -11.92 22.04 11.52
CA GLN A 118 -12.48 20.93 12.28
C GLN A 118 -12.61 21.28 13.75
N MET A 119 -11.63 21.99 14.28
CA MET A 119 -11.68 22.39 15.67
C MET A 119 -12.79 23.41 15.93
N ILE A 120 -13.00 24.30 14.98
CA ILE A 120 -14.07 25.30 15.11
C ILE A 120 -15.43 24.62 15.14
N GLU A 121 -15.63 23.61 14.31
CA GLU A 121 -16.89 22.88 14.30
C GLU A 121 -17.17 22.22 15.64
N ILE A 122 -16.15 21.68 16.26
CA ILE A 122 -16.32 21.04 17.56
C ILE A 122 -16.74 22.04 18.61
N ARG A 123 -16.21 23.26 18.52
CA ARG A 123 -16.52 24.28 19.51
C ARG A 123 -17.95 24.80 19.44
N THR A 124 -18.53 24.78 18.27
CA THR A 124 -19.87 25.30 18.07
C THR A 124 -20.93 24.38 18.61
N GLU A 125 -20.57 23.20 19.00
CA GLU A 125 -21.50 22.30 19.65
C GLU A 125 -21.56 22.56 21.12
#